data_d78c37fc1871193641eb17d9834f0727
#
_entry.id   d78c37fc1871193641eb17d9834f0727
#
_cell.length_a   1.000
_cell.length_b   1.000
_cell.length_c   1.000
_cell.angle_alpha   90.00
_cell.angle_beta   90.00
_cell.angle_gamma   90.00
#
_symmetry.space_group_name_H-M   'P 1'
#
loop_
_entity.id
_entity.type
_entity.pdbx_description
1 polymer ?
#
loop_
_entity_poly.entity_id
_entity_poly.type
_entity_poly.pdbx_seq_one_letter_code
_entity_poly.pdbx_strand_id
1 'polypeptide(L)'
;RARETLHYALLIAGGFGIFIAILIQFIASPVVGVFTSDQTVIAFGSQYICGYIFDCFFAGIHFCFSGYFCAYGKSGISFFHNIVAILCVRIPGAYLTSKWFPQTLFPMGIATACGSLLSALICVAAFAWLKQHKRLQNVQTADSTVRVSKKHRSDVR
;
A
#
# COMPACT_ATOMS: atom_id res chain seq x y z
N ARG A 1 9.57 -15.56 -11.34
CA ARG A 1 9.70 -15.91 -9.92
C ARG A 1 9.36 -14.72 -9.01
N ALA A 2 10.08 -13.56 -9.02
CA ALA A 2 9.79 -12.42 -8.13
C ALA A 2 8.37 -11.83 -8.27
N ARG A 3 7.78 -11.87 -9.46
CA ARG A 3 6.39 -11.42 -9.68
C ARG A 3 5.37 -12.42 -9.15
N GLU A 4 5.64 -13.70 -9.27
CA GLU A 4 4.80 -14.76 -8.71
C GLU A 4 4.80 -14.66 -7.19
N THR A 5 5.98 -14.46 -6.58
CA THR A 5 6.11 -14.23 -5.13
C THR A 5 5.30 -13.02 -4.67
N LEU A 6 5.34 -11.90 -5.42
CA LEU A 6 4.54 -10.72 -5.12
C LEU A 6 3.03 -11.02 -5.20
N HIS A 7 2.59 -11.80 -6.19
CA HIS A 7 1.17 -12.20 -6.33
C HIS A 7 0.70 -13.03 -5.13
N TYR A 8 1.48 -14.03 -4.74
CA TYR A 8 1.16 -14.84 -3.56
C TYR A 8 1.18 -14.01 -2.28
N ALA A 9 2.14 -13.10 -2.12
CA ALA A 9 2.20 -12.20 -0.98
C ALA A 9 0.96 -11.30 -0.89
N LEU A 10 0.50 -10.75 -2.02
CA LEU A 10 -0.72 -9.93 -2.09
C LEU A 10 -1.98 -10.74 -1.76
N LEU A 11 -2.09 -11.97 -2.23
CA LEU A 11 -3.22 -12.84 -1.93
C LEU A 11 -3.27 -13.21 -0.44
N ILE A 12 -2.13 -13.57 0.14
CA ILE A 12 -2.05 -13.91 1.57
C ILE A 12 -2.33 -12.67 2.43
N ALA A 13 -1.68 -11.55 2.15
CA ALA A 13 -1.87 -10.31 2.91
C ALA A 13 -3.30 -9.78 2.78
N GLY A 14 -3.88 -9.80 1.57
CA GLY A 14 -5.26 -9.39 1.32
C GLY A 14 -6.27 -10.32 2.02
N GLY A 15 -6.13 -11.62 1.88
CA GLY A 15 -7.00 -12.61 2.53
C GLY A 15 -6.95 -12.50 4.06
N PHE A 16 -5.75 -12.41 4.63
CA PHE A 16 -5.57 -12.22 6.06
C PHE A 16 -6.12 -10.87 6.54
N GLY A 17 -5.90 -9.79 5.78
CA GLY A 17 -6.43 -8.46 6.09
C GLY A 17 -7.96 -8.44 6.12
N ILE A 18 -8.63 -9.09 5.17
CA ILE A 18 -10.10 -9.22 5.15
C ILE A 18 -10.57 -10.04 6.36
N PHE A 19 -9.92 -11.18 6.64
CA PHE A 19 -10.27 -12.02 7.78
C PHE A 19 -10.18 -11.25 9.10
N ILE A 20 -9.10 -10.53 9.34
CA ILE A 20 -8.92 -9.71 10.54
C ILE A 20 -9.92 -8.56 10.58
N ALA A 21 -10.22 -7.92 9.42
CA ALA A 21 -11.20 -6.85 9.37
C ALA A 21 -12.59 -7.31 9.82
N ILE A 22 -13.02 -8.48 9.36
CA ILE A 22 -14.29 -9.08 9.80
C ILE A 22 -14.26 -9.43 11.27
N LEU A 23 -13.18 -10.08 11.74
CA LEU A 23 -13.05 -10.51 13.12
C LEU A 23 -13.13 -9.33 14.10
N ILE A 24 -12.43 -8.25 13.82
CA ILE A 24 -12.38 -7.04 14.68
C ILE A 24 -13.74 -6.36 14.79
N GLN A 25 -14.59 -6.41 13.76
CA GLN A 25 -15.93 -5.83 13.86
C GLN A 25 -16.74 -6.44 15.03
N PHE A 26 -16.48 -7.70 15.36
CA PHE A 26 -17.18 -8.40 16.45
C PHE A 26 -16.48 -8.28 17.80
N ILE A 27 -15.16 -8.12 17.83
CA ILE A 27 -14.38 -8.17 19.08
C ILE A 27 -13.69 -6.83 19.44
N ALA A 28 -14.03 -5.73 18.76
CA ALA A 28 -13.40 -4.43 19.01
C ALA A 28 -13.52 -3.98 20.47
N SER A 29 -14.71 -4.07 21.08
CA SER A 29 -14.92 -3.66 22.47
C SER A 29 -14.15 -4.52 23.48
N PRO A 30 -14.15 -5.87 23.41
CA PRO A 30 -13.29 -6.70 24.27
C PRO A 30 -11.81 -6.39 24.10
N VAL A 31 -11.34 -6.15 22.87
CA VAL A 31 -9.92 -5.84 22.60
C VAL A 31 -9.51 -4.54 23.30
N VAL A 32 -10.31 -3.48 23.21
CA VAL A 32 -10.03 -2.21 23.91
C VAL A 32 -10.14 -2.39 25.42
N GLY A 33 -11.10 -3.20 25.89
CA GLY A 33 -11.30 -3.49 27.30
C GLY A 33 -10.13 -4.17 27.99
N VAL A 34 -9.23 -4.82 27.25
CA VAL A 34 -7.97 -5.37 27.80
C VAL A 34 -7.03 -4.24 28.28
N PHE A 35 -7.08 -3.07 27.63
CA PHE A 35 -6.16 -1.96 27.91
C PHE A 35 -6.71 -0.95 28.92
N THR A 36 -8.04 -0.88 29.09
CA THR A 36 -8.67 0.08 30.00
C THR A 36 -9.98 -0.45 30.53
N SER A 37 -10.33 0.00 31.77
CA SER A 37 -11.64 -0.28 32.40
C SER A 37 -12.65 0.87 32.22
N ASP A 38 -12.23 1.99 31.64
CA ASP A 38 -13.10 3.14 31.41
C ASP A 38 -14.04 2.88 30.21
N GLN A 39 -15.35 2.81 30.50
CA GLN A 39 -16.39 2.54 29.50
C GLN A 39 -16.43 3.60 28.39
N THR A 40 -16.11 4.84 28.71
CA THR A 40 -16.05 5.93 27.73
C THR A 40 -14.91 5.72 26.74
N VAL A 41 -13.74 5.36 27.23
CA VAL A 41 -12.57 5.05 26.41
C VAL A 41 -12.79 3.79 25.58
N ILE A 42 -13.46 2.76 26.13
CA ILE A 42 -13.80 1.54 25.40
C ILE A 42 -14.75 1.87 24.24
N ALA A 43 -15.77 2.70 24.46
CA ALA A 43 -16.73 3.09 23.42
C ALA A 43 -16.06 3.84 22.27
N PHE A 44 -15.25 4.85 22.54
CA PHE A 44 -14.55 5.61 21.52
C PHE A 44 -13.42 4.82 20.84
N GLY A 45 -12.67 4.04 21.61
CA GLY A 45 -11.60 3.21 21.09
C GLY A 45 -12.10 2.11 20.17
N SER A 46 -13.23 1.46 20.49
CA SER A 46 -13.85 0.47 19.61
C SER A 46 -14.34 1.07 18.29
N GLN A 47 -14.93 2.26 18.31
CA GLN A 47 -15.31 2.99 17.10
C GLN A 47 -14.09 3.30 16.21
N TYR A 48 -13.00 3.75 16.82
CA TYR A 48 -11.76 4.03 16.10
C TYR A 48 -11.19 2.77 15.45
N ILE A 49 -11.09 1.67 16.20
CA ILE A 49 -10.55 0.41 15.69
C ILE A 49 -11.41 -0.14 14.55
N CYS A 50 -12.74 -0.09 14.68
CA CYS A 50 -13.65 -0.52 13.61
C CYS A 50 -13.45 0.27 12.30
N GLY A 51 -13.13 1.56 12.37
CA GLY A 51 -12.78 2.36 11.19
C GLY A 51 -11.35 2.10 10.70
N TYR A 52 -10.40 2.01 11.64
CA TYR A 52 -9.00 1.84 11.34
C TYR A 52 -8.66 0.47 10.72
N ILE A 53 -9.44 -0.57 11.03
CA ILE A 53 -9.12 -1.94 10.58
C ILE A 53 -9.06 -2.09 9.06
N PHE A 54 -9.79 -1.24 8.31
CA PHE A 54 -9.70 -1.20 6.85
C PHE A 54 -8.29 -0.78 6.37
N ASP A 55 -7.56 -0.03 7.22
CA ASP A 55 -6.17 0.30 6.96
C ASP A 55 -5.29 -0.95 6.84
N CYS A 56 -5.53 -1.98 7.65
CA CYS A 56 -4.75 -3.22 7.63
C CYS A 56 -4.79 -3.92 6.26
N PHE A 57 -5.93 -3.90 5.59
CA PHE A 57 -6.06 -4.46 4.25
C PHE A 57 -5.22 -3.69 3.22
N PHE A 58 -5.35 -2.36 3.18
CA PHE A 58 -4.59 -1.51 2.26
C PHE A 58 -3.11 -1.45 2.63
N ALA A 59 -2.81 -1.44 3.93
CA ALA A 59 -1.43 -1.49 4.43
C ALA A 59 -0.73 -2.78 3.99
N GLY A 60 -1.38 -3.93 4.10
CA GLY A 60 -0.84 -5.19 3.62
C GLY A 60 -0.45 -5.13 2.14
N ILE A 61 -1.29 -4.53 1.30
CA ILE A 61 -1.03 -4.38 -0.14
C ILE A 61 0.20 -3.48 -0.37
N HIS A 62 0.22 -2.26 0.19
CA HIS A 62 1.33 -1.34 -0.09
C HIS A 62 2.64 -1.81 0.54
N PHE A 63 2.63 -2.53 1.66
CA PHE A 63 3.84 -3.14 2.22
C PHE A 63 4.41 -4.25 1.35
N CYS A 64 3.57 -5.07 0.70
CA CYS A 64 4.03 -6.05 -0.28
C CYS A 64 4.74 -5.39 -1.46
N PHE A 65 4.19 -4.29 -2.00
CA PHE A 65 4.84 -3.51 -3.05
C PHE A 65 6.11 -2.82 -2.56
N SER A 66 6.10 -2.28 -1.35
CA SER A 66 7.27 -1.66 -0.72
C SER A 66 8.43 -2.65 -0.61
N GLY A 67 8.17 -3.86 -0.12
CA GLY A 67 9.16 -4.95 -0.10
C GLY A 67 9.70 -5.30 -1.48
N TYR A 68 8.82 -5.34 -2.49
CA TYR A 68 9.22 -5.58 -3.87
C TYR A 68 10.15 -4.46 -4.39
N PHE A 69 9.83 -3.18 -4.16
CA PHE A 69 10.69 -2.06 -4.57
C PHE A 69 12.04 -2.06 -3.86
N CYS A 70 12.06 -2.37 -2.57
CA CYS A 70 13.29 -2.50 -1.79
C CYS A 70 14.18 -3.62 -2.34
N ALA A 71 13.63 -4.78 -2.69
CA ALA A 71 14.35 -5.89 -3.28
C ALA A 71 14.99 -5.55 -4.64
N TYR A 72 14.42 -4.58 -5.37
CA TYR A 72 14.99 -4.08 -6.63
C TYR A 72 15.89 -2.83 -6.47
N GLY A 73 16.27 -2.49 -5.24
CA GLY A 73 17.13 -1.32 -4.95
C GLY A 73 16.43 0.03 -5.18
N LYS A 74 15.10 0.06 -5.23
CA LYS A 74 14.28 1.26 -5.45
C LYS A 74 13.54 1.68 -4.18
N SER A 75 14.21 1.63 -3.04
CA SER A 75 13.68 2.01 -1.72
C SER A 75 13.17 3.46 -1.66
N GLY A 76 13.72 4.36 -2.50
CA GLY A 76 13.25 5.73 -2.60
C GLY A 76 11.78 5.85 -2.98
N ILE A 77 11.25 4.95 -3.84
CA ILE A 77 9.81 4.92 -4.19
C ILE A 77 8.99 4.52 -2.97
N SER A 78 9.47 3.54 -2.21
CA SER A 78 8.84 3.07 -0.98
C SER A 78 8.75 4.15 0.09
N PHE A 79 9.79 4.94 0.24
CA PHE A 79 9.83 6.07 1.16
C PHE A 79 8.89 7.21 0.71
N PHE A 80 8.92 7.56 -0.58
CA PHE A 80 8.16 8.66 -1.15
C PHE A 80 6.65 8.46 -1.02
N HIS A 81 6.10 7.30 -1.42
CA HIS A 81 4.66 7.06 -1.32
C HIS A 81 4.17 7.11 0.13
N ASN A 82 4.99 6.66 1.08
CA ASN A 82 4.64 6.67 2.50
C ASN A 82 4.56 8.11 3.05
N ILE A 83 5.56 8.96 2.73
CA ILE A 83 5.54 10.38 3.12
C ILE A 83 4.34 11.09 2.51
N VAL A 84 4.07 10.90 1.22
CA VAL A 84 2.92 11.52 0.55
C VAL A 84 1.61 11.11 1.22
N ALA A 85 1.43 9.82 1.53
CA ALA A 85 0.22 9.33 2.19
C ALA A 85 0.04 9.94 3.60
N ILE A 86 1.13 10.05 4.37
CA ILE A 86 1.08 10.63 5.72
C ILE A 86 0.77 12.13 5.66
N LEU A 87 1.51 12.90 4.88
CA LEU A 87 1.39 14.36 4.84
C LEU A 87 0.12 14.84 4.15
N CYS A 88 -0.30 14.18 3.06
CA CYS A 88 -1.43 14.64 2.24
C CYS A 88 -2.78 14.09 2.70
N VAL A 89 -2.83 12.94 3.37
CA VAL A 89 -4.09 12.29 3.74
C VAL A 89 -4.21 12.03 5.23
N ARG A 90 -3.23 11.35 5.86
CA ARG A 90 -3.36 10.98 7.28
C ARG A 90 -3.41 12.20 8.20
N ILE A 91 -2.52 13.16 8.04
CA ILE A 91 -2.48 14.37 8.89
C ILE A 91 -3.70 15.27 8.63
N PRO A 92 -3.99 15.71 7.37
CA PRO A 92 -5.16 16.55 7.13
C PRO A 92 -6.47 15.82 7.42
N GLY A 93 -6.56 14.53 7.09
CA GLY A 93 -7.72 13.71 7.34
C GLY A 93 -8.05 13.59 8.82
N ALA A 94 -7.05 13.31 9.68
CA ALA A 94 -7.22 13.28 11.13
C ALA A 94 -7.65 14.65 11.69
N TYR A 95 -7.06 15.73 11.20
CA TYR A 95 -7.42 17.09 11.60
C TYR A 95 -8.85 17.46 11.21
N LEU A 96 -9.26 17.23 9.95
CA LEU A 96 -10.60 17.53 9.49
C LEU A 96 -11.67 16.69 10.20
N THR A 97 -11.46 15.41 10.36
CA THR A 97 -12.41 14.52 11.02
C THR A 97 -12.56 14.85 12.49
N SER A 98 -11.48 15.19 13.18
CA SER A 98 -11.52 15.67 14.57
C SER A 98 -12.33 16.95 14.74
N LYS A 99 -12.28 17.87 13.74
CA LYS A 99 -13.01 19.13 13.80
C LYS A 99 -14.49 19.00 13.43
N TRP A 100 -14.81 18.11 12.45
CA TRP A 100 -16.17 17.96 11.94
C TRP A 100 -17.01 16.96 12.74
N PHE A 101 -16.36 15.94 13.32
CA PHE A 101 -17.02 14.87 14.07
C PHE A 101 -16.41 14.68 15.48
N PRO A 102 -16.51 15.69 16.37
CA PRO A 102 -15.88 15.61 17.68
C PRO A 102 -16.49 14.53 18.60
N GLN A 103 -17.67 14.01 18.27
CA GLN A 103 -18.39 13.02 19.07
C GLN A 103 -18.18 11.58 18.61
N THR A 104 -17.47 11.35 17.51
CA THR A 104 -17.24 9.99 16.97
C THR A 104 -15.83 9.85 16.43
N LEU A 105 -15.15 8.77 16.80
CA LEU A 105 -13.78 8.48 16.34
C LEU A 105 -13.74 7.57 15.10
N PHE A 106 -14.88 7.04 14.68
CA PHE A 106 -14.97 6.18 13.50
C PHE A 106 -14.50 6.86 12.19
N PRO A 107 -14.88 8.11 11.86
CA PRO A 107 -14.38 8.78 10.67
C PRO A 107 -12.87 9.02 10.67
N MET A 108 -12.28 9.19 11.86
CA MET A 108 -10.82 9.33 12.01
C MET A 108 -10.08 8.02 11.65
N GLY A 109 -10.65 6.87 12.03
CA GLY A 109 -10.16 5.57 11.61
C GLY A 109 -10.21 5.39 10.08
N ILE A 110 -11.32 5.77 9.45
CA ILE A 110 -11.45 5.71 7.97
C ILE A 110 -10.48 6.66 7.28
N ALA A 111 -10.23 7.85 7.81
CA ALA A 111 -9.28 8.79 7.24
C ALA A 111 -7.86 8.21 7.15
N THR A 112 -7.44 7.42 8.16
CA THR A 112 -6.15 6.70 8.10
C THR A 112 -6.16 5.62 7.02
N ALA A 113 -7.26 4.86 6.88
CA ALA A 113 -7.41 3.86 5.84
C ALA A 113 -7.36 4.47 4.42
N CYS A 114 -7.92 5.67 4.21
CA CYS A 114 -7.78 6.41 2.96
C CYS A 114 -6.32 6.76 2.64
N GLY A 115 -5.50 7.04 3.65
CA GLY A 115 -4.06 7.26 3.48
C GLY A 115 -3.34 6.03 2.92
N SER A 116 -3.63 4.86 3.46
CA SER A 116 -3.06 3.60 2.95
C SER A 116 -3.61 3.21 1.58
N LEU A 117 -4.87 3.51 1.29
CA LEU A 117 -5.43 3.36 -0.05
C LEU A 117 -4.66 4.20 -1.07
N LEU A 118 -4.41 5.49 -0.79
CA LEU A 118 -3.60 6.34 -1.65
C LEU A 118 -2.20 5.77 -1.85
N SER A 119 -1.57 5.33 -0.76
CA SER A 119 -0.25 4.69 -0.81
C SER A 119 -0.24 3.44 -1.70
N ALA A 120 -1.25 2.58 -1.58
CA ALA A 120 -1.42 1.40 -2.42
C ALA A 120 -1.60 1.77 -3.91
N LEU A 121 -2.40 2.79 -4.21
CA LEU A 121 -2.59 3.28 -5.58
C LEU A 121 -1.29 3.81 -6.19
N ILE A 122 -0.51 4.59 -5.43
CA ILE A 122 0.81 5.07 -5.89
C ILE A 122 1.75 3.88 -6.15
N CYS A 123 1.76 2.87 -5.29
CA CYS A 123 2.57 1.67 -5.48
C CYS A 123 2.19 0.89 -6.75
N VAL A 124 0.89 0.71 -7.01
CA VAL A 124 0.40 0.05 -8.22
C VAL A 124 0.77 0.84 -9.47
N ALA A 125 0.61 2.17 -9.44
CA ALA A 125 0.99 3.06 -10.54
C ALA A 125 2.51 3.01 -10.81
N ALA A 126 3.33 3.08 -9.77
CA ALA A 126 4.78 2.97 -9.87
C ALA A 126 5.22 1.59 -10.42
N PHE A 127 4.56 0.51 -9.99
CA PHE A 127 4.82 -0.83 -10.50
C PHE A 127 4.47 -0.95 -11.99
N ALA A 128 3.31 -0.43 -12.40
CA ALA A 128 2.88 -0.41 -13.79
C ALA A 128 3.84 0.40 -14.67
N TRP A 129 4.25 1.58 -14.20
CA TRP A 129 5.22 2.44 -14.89
C TRP A 129 6.59 1.76 -15.07
N LEU A 130 7.11 1.14 -14.01
CA LEU A 130 8.37 0.39 -14.07
C LEU A 130 8.31 -0.81 -15.02
N LYS A 131 7.14 -1.49 -15.07
CA LYS A 131 6.92 -2.60 -16.00
C LYS A 131 6.95 -2.13 -17.46
N GLN A 132 6.37 -0.97 -17.74
CA GLN A 132 6.32 -0.37 -19.06
C GLN A 132 7.70 0.10 -19.51
N HIS A 133 8.45 0.74 -18.62
CA HIS A 133 9.82 1.22 -18.91
C HIS A 133 10.80 0.07 -19.19
N LYS A 134 10.73 -1.03 -18.46
CA LYS A 134 11.53 -2.23 -18.74
C LYS A 134 11.19 -2.86 -20.10
N ARG A 135 9.92 -2.83 -20.51
CA ARG A 135 9.54 -3.31 -21.86
C ARG A 135 10.18 -2.47 -22.95
N LEU A 136 10.16 -1.15 -22.84
CA LEU A 136 10.76 -0.23 -23.80
C LEU A 136 12.28 -0.42 -23.91
N GLN A 137 12.98 -0.55 -22.79
CA GLN A 137 14.41 -0.81 -22.78
C GLN A 137 14.78 -2.14 -23.47
N ASN A 138 14.03 -3.20 -23.21
CA ASN A 138 14.28 -4.50 -23.85
C ASN A 138 14.07 -4.44 -25.37
N VAL A 139 13.08 -3.69 -25.85
CA VAL A 139 12.83 -3.49 -27.29
C VAL A 139 13.97 -2.70 -27.94
N GLN A 140 14.45 -1.63 -27.29
CA GLN A 140 15.58 -0.84 -27.78
C GLN A 140 16.89 -1.64 -27.84
N THR A 141 17.15 -2.46 -26.83
CA THR A 141 18.34 -3.31 -26.80
C THR A 141 18.27 -4.38 -27.89
N ALA A 142 17.12 -4.98 -28.13
CA ALA A 142 16.92 -5.95 -29.21
C ALA A 142 17.14 -5.31 -30.60
N ASP A 143 16.60 -4.11 -30.84
CA ASP A 143 16.77 -3.39 -32.12
C ASP A 143 18.22 -2.98 -32.35
N SER A 144 18.93 -2.51 -31.31
CA SER A 144 20.36 -2.17 -31.41
C SER A 144 21.21 -3.39 -31.73
N THR A 145 20.92 -4.54 -31.14
CA THR A 145 21.64 -5.80 -31.40
C THR A 145 21.44 -6.27 -32.84
N VAL A 146 20.22 -6.15 -33.36
CA VAL A 146 19.90 -6.50 -34.76
C VAL A 146 20.64 -5.57 -35.75
N ARG A 147 20.70 -4.26 -35.44
CA ARG A 147 21.42 -3.28 -36.29
C ARG A 147 22.92 -3.56 -36.35
N VAL A 148 23.53 -3.86 -35.18
CA VAL A 148 24.96 -4.21 -35.12
C VAL A 148 25.25 -5.48 -35.92
N SER A 149 24.41 -6.51 -35.77
CA SER A 149 24.56 -7.77 -36.53
C SER A 149 24.42 -7.57 -38.05
N LYS A 150 23.48 -6.71 -38.50
CA LYS A 150 23.34 -6.38 -39.92
C LYS A 150 24.56 -5.64 -40.48
N LYS A 151 25.11 -4.68 -39.70
CA LYS A 151 26.29 -3.91 -40.11
C LYS A 151 27.52 -4.83 -40.26
N HIS A 152 27.74 -5.71 -39.31
CA HIS A 152 28.86 -6.65 -39.36
C HIS A 152 28.77 -7.61 -40.56
N ARG A 153 27.55 -7.99 -40.98
CA ARG A 153 27.34 -8.84 -42.16
C ARG A 153 27.54 -8.09 -43.50
N SER A 154 27.37 -6.77 -43.51
CA SER A 154 27.64 -5.94 -44.71
C SER A 154 29.13 -5.65 -44.88
N ASP A 155 29.89 -5.56 -43.78
CA ASP A 155 31.33 -5.26 -43.82
C ASP A 155 32.19 -6.48 -44.17
N VAL A 156 31.65 -7.70 -44.15
CA VAL A 156 32.34 -8.97 -44.46
C VAL A 156 32.06 -9.43 -45.93
N ARG A 157 31.27 -8.69 -46.72
CA ARG A 157 31.08 -8.94 -48.13
C ARG A 157 31.84 -7.94 -49.00
#